data_22bc748a55fcaae1939b93c38b7e12b5
#
_entry.id   22bc748a55fcaae1939b93c38b7e12b5
#
_cell.length_a   1.000
_cell.length_b   1.000
_cell.length_c   1.000
_cell.angle_alpha   90.00
_cell.angle_beta   90.00
_cell.angle_gamma   90.00
#
_symmetry.space_group_name_H-M   'P 1'
#
loop_
_entity.id
_entity.type
_entity.pdbx_description
1 polymer ?
#
loop_
_entity_poly.entity_id
_entity_poly.type
_entity_poly.pdbx_seq_one_letter_code
_entity_poly.pdbx_strand_id
1 'polypeptide(L)'
;MEARAIAKYVRMSPMKVGVVLDLIRGKNVNEAFAILQYTPKEAAVVINKVLKSAVANAENNHDLNVENLYVAETFVGAGPTLKRFRPMDHGKAYRINKRTSHITVVVKERA
;
A
#
# COMPACT_ATOMS: atom_id res chain seq x y z
N MET A 1 16.14 6.75 -12.66
CA MET A 1 15.10 5.85 -13.16
C MET A 1 14.27 5.27 -12.00
N GLU A 2 13.00 5.07 -12.20
CA GLU A 2 12.10 4.63 -11.16
C GLU A 2 11.20 3.49 -11.63
N ALA A 3 10.70 2.73 -10.69
CA ALA A 3 9.69 1.72 -10.95
C ALA A 3 8.56 1.89 -9.94
N ARG A 4 7.35 1.56 -10.34
CA ARG A 4 6.19 1.69 -9.46
C ARG A 4 5.32 0.45 -9.52
N ALA A 5 4.57 0.26 -8.47
CA ALA A 5 3.50 -0.72 -8.41
C ALA A 5 2.27 -0.08 -7.78
N ILE A 6 1.12 -0.48 -8.26
CA ILE A 6 -0.15 0.06 -7.81
C ILE A 6 -1.08 -1.10 -7.46
N ALA A 7 -1.67 -1.05 -6.26
CA ALA A 7 -2.75 -1.95 -5.88
C ALA A 7 -4.03 -1.14 -5.81
N LYS A 8 -5.00 -1.51 -6.61
CA LYS A 8 -6.29 -0.80 -6.66
C LYS A 8 -7.36 -1.56 -5.89
N TYR A 9 -8.33 -0.81 -5.38
CA TYR A 9 -9.52 -1.36 -4.71
C TYR A 9 -9.19 -2.24 -3.50
N VAL A 10 -8.16 -1.87 -2.76
CA VAL A 10 -7.80 -2.55 -1.52
C VAL A 10 -8.85 -2.19 -0.45
N ARG A 11 -9.43 -3.19 0.18
CA ARG A 11 -10.51 -2.98 1.15
C ARG A 11 -9.96 -2.60 2.52
N MET A 12 -9.37 -1.42 2.59
CA MET A 12 -8.86 -0.81 3.81
C MET A 12 -9.05 0.69 3.71
N SER A 13 -9.21 1.36 4.85
CA SER A 13 -9.34 2.81 4.83
C SER A 13 -8.00 3.45 4.49
N PRO A 14 -8.00 4.56 3.72
CA PRO A 14 -6.76 5.25 3.39
C PRO A 14 -5.95 5.69 4.61
N MET A 15 -6.61 6.06 5.69
CA MET A 15 -5.92 6.48 6.91
C MET A 15 -5.07 5.36 7.51
N LYS A 16 -5.62 4.14 7.57
CA LYS A 16 -4.89 2.99 8.11
C LYS A 16 -3.70 2.61 7.24
N VAL A 17 -3.88 2.67 5.94
CA VAL A 17 -2.81 2.40 4.98
C VAL A 17 -1.72 3.47 5.07
N GLY A 18 -2.11 4.74 5.14
CA GLY A 18 -1.18 5.87 5.21
C GLY A 18 -0.24 5.79 6.41
N VAL A 19 -0.74 5.35 7.56
CA VAL A 19 0.08 5.20 8.76
C VAL A 19 1.25 4.24 8.51
N VAL A 20 0.99 3.11 7.85
CA VAL A 20 2.03 2.13 7.56
C VAL A 20 2.96 2.61 6.45
N LEU A 21 2.42 3.27 5.43
CA LEU A 21 3.25 3.83 4.34
C LEU A 21 4.26 4.85 4.86
N ASP A 22 3.87 5.64 5.86
CA ASP A 22 4.78 6.64 6.45
C ASP A 22 5.99 5.99 7.12
N LEU A 23 5.86 4.75 7.58
CA LEU A 23 6.96 4.04 8.22
C LEU A 23 8.05 3.64 7.24
N ILE A 24 7.71 3.42 5.98
CA ILE A 24 8.66 2.91 4.98
C ILE A 24 9.14 3.98 4.01
N ARG A 25 8.51 5.15 3.98
CA ARG A 25 8.90 6.21 3.06
C ARG A 25 10.33 6.67 3.32
N GLY A 26 11.15 6.72 2.28
CA GLY A 26 12.55 7.14 2.38
C GLY A 26 13.51 6.06 2.85
N LYS A 27 13.02 4.88 3.16
CA LYS A 27 13.85 3.76 3.63
C LYS A 27 14.35 2.93 2.47
N ASN A 28 15.53 2.32 2.64
CA ASN A 28 16.00 1.34 1.67
C ASN A 28 15.02 0.17 1.61
N VAL A 29 14.94 -0.47 0.46
CA VAL A 29 13.97 -1.56 0.27
C VAL A 29 14.13 -2.67 1.30
N ASN A 30 15.35 -3.08 1.61
CA ASN A 30 15.59 -4.12 2.62
C ASN A 30 15.10 -3.72 4.00
N GLU A 31 15.33 -2.46 4.38
CA GLU A 31 14.82 -1.89 5.62
C GLU A 31 13.30 -1.83 5.63
N ALA A 32 12.71 -1.41 4.51
CA ALA A 32 11.26 -1.32 4.38
C ALA A 32 10.60 -2.70 4.57
N PHE A 33 11.16 -3.73 3.95
CA PHE A 33 10.64 -5.10 4.14
C PHE A 33 10.74 -5.55 5.59
N ALA A 34 11.83 -5.24 6.26
CA ALA A 34 12.00 -5.59 7.68
C ALA A 34 10.96 -4.87 8.55
N ILE A 35 10.74 -3.58 8.30
CA ILE A 35 9.73 -2.80 9.02
C ILE A 35 8.33 -3.41 8.82
N LEU A 36 7.97 -3.75 7.59
CA LEU A 36 6.66 -4.31 7.28
C LEU A 36 6.48 -5.69 7.92
N GLN A 37 7.54 -6.50 7.95
CA GLN A 37 7.49 -7.83 8.55
C GLN A 37 7.14 -7.79 10.03
N TYR A 38 7.63 -6.77 10.75
CA TYR A 38 7.42 -6.63 12.18
C TYR A 38 6.30 -5.67 12.56
N THR A 39 5.58 -5.14 11.59
CA THR A 39 4.45 -4.26 11.86
C THR A 39 3.18 -5.09 12.00
N PRO A 40 2.55 -5.13 13.20
CA PRO A 40 1.38 -5.99 13.43
C PRO A 40 0.09 -5.35 12.94
N LYS A 41 0.00 -5.06 11.65
CA LYS A 41 -1.17 -4.43 11.03
C LYS A 41 -1.48 -5.12 9.71
N GLU A 42 -2.76 -5.27 9.40
CA GLU A 42 -3.19 -5.87 8.13
C GLU A 42 -2.67 -5.10 6.92
N ALA A 43 -2.62 -3.77 7.01
CA ALA A 43 -2.12 -2.94 5.93
C ALA A 43 -0.68 -3.29 5.56
N ALA A 44 0.14 -3.70 6.53
CA ALA A 44 1.53 -4.07 6.28
C ALA A 44 1.63 -5.27 5.33
N VAL A 45 0.73 -6.23 5.42
CA VAL A 45 0.72 -7.40 4.55
C VAL A 45 0.47 -6.99 3.10
N VAL A 46 -0.52 -6.12 2.88
CA VAL A 46 -0.86 -5.64 1.54
C VAL A 46 0.27 -4.79 0.97
N ILE A 47 0.79 -3.87 1.76
CA ILE A 47 1.88 -2.98 1.35
C ILE A 47 3.14 -3.78 1.01
N ASN A 48 3.40 -4.84 1.77
CA ASN A 48 4.53 -5.73 1.49
C ASN A 48 4.41 -6.34 0.08
N LYS A 49 3.21 -6.75 -0.32
CA LYS A 49 2.98 -7.27 -1.67
C LYS A 49 3.19 -6.20 -2.74
N VAL A 50 2.71 -4.98 -2.50
CA VAL A 50 2.90 -3.87 -3.44
C VAL A 50 4.38 -3.54 -3.58
N LEU A 51 5.11 -3.49 -2.47
CA LEU A 51 6.55 -3.22 -2.48
C LEU A 51 7.31 -4.32 -3.24
N LYS A 52 6.95 -5.58 -3.04
CA LYS A 52 7.55 -6.69 -3.79
C LYS A 52 7.31 -6.53 -5.29
N SER A 53 6.12 -6.11 -5.69
CA SER A 53 5.80 -5.85 -7.10
C SER A 53 6.63 -4.72 -7.66
N ALA A 54 6.81 -3.63 -6.90
CA ALA A 54 7.62 -2.49 -7.34
C ALA A 54 9.09 -2.89 -7.52
N VAL A 55 9.63 -3.68 -6.59
CA VAL A 55 11.00 -4.18 -6.65
C VAL A 55 11.17 -5.12 -7.85
N ALA A 56 10.22 -6.00 -8.07
CA ALA A 56 10.25 -6.91 -9.21
C ALA A 56 10.21 -6.14 -10.55
N ASN A 57 9.40 -5.09 -10.62
CA ASN A 57 9.35 -4.24 -11.81
C ASN A 57 10.67 -3.52 -12.04
N ALA A 58 11.30 -3.04 -10.97
CA ALA A 58 12.60 -2.38 -11.08
C ALA A 58 13.67 -3.33 -11.60
N GLU A 59 13.71 -4.54 -11.05
CA GLU A 59 14.71 -5.54 -11.40
C GLU A 59 14.49 -6.10 -12.80
N ASN A 60 13.27 -6.51 -13.11
CA ASN A 60 12.97 -7.24 -14.35
C ASN A 60 12.74 -6.33 -15.56
N ASN A 61 12.14 -5.16 -15.35
CA ASN A 61 11.76 -4.28 -16.46
C ASN A 61 12.75 -3.15 -16.71
N HIS A 62 13.52 -2.78 -15.69
CA HIS A 62 14.43 -1.63 -15.75
C HIS A 62 15.88 -1.97 -15.40
N ASP A 63 16.18 -3.23 -15.11
CA ASP A 63 17.52 -3.71 -14.76
C ASP A 63 18.19 -2.94 -13.62
N LEU A 64 17.40 -2.45 -12.68
CA LEU A 64 17.91 -1.72 -11.53
C LEU A 64 18.48 -2.68 -10.48
N ASN A 65 19.50 -2.23 -9.77
CA ASN A 65 20.12 -3.02 -8.70
C ASN A 65 19.29 -2.91 -7.43
N VAL A 66 18.73 -4.03 -6.97
CA VAL A 66 17.88 -4.08 -5.78
C VAL A 66 18.57 -3.53 -4.54
N GLU A 67 19.86 -3.74 -4.39
CA GLU A 67 20.62 -3.27 -3.23
C GLU A 67 20.64 -1.74 -3.12
N ASN A 68 20.49 -1.05 -4.25
CA ASN A 68 20.51 0.40 -4.30
C ASN A 68 19.11 1.03 -4.33
N LEU A 69 18.07 0.22 -4.24
CA LEU A 69 16.69 0.73 -4.29
C LEU A 69 16.25 1.26 -2.93
N TYR A 70 15.47 2.34 -2.98
CA TYR A 70 14.81 2.88 -1.79
C TYR A 70 13.37 3.26 -2.14
N VAL A 71 12.54 3.33 -1.13
CA VAL A 71 11.14 3.74 -1.28
C VAL A 71 11.13 5.27 -1.40
N ALA A 72 11.03 5.75 -2.63
CA ALA A 72 11.11 7.18 -2.90
C ALA A 72 9.80 7.89 -2.60
N GLU A 73 8.70 7.31 -3.04
CA GLU A 73 7.39 7.92 -2.89
C GLU A 73 6.35 6.84 -2.59
N THR A 74 5.39 7.20 -1.76
CA THR A 74 4.23 6.36 -1.48
C THR A 74 2.98 7.22 -1.52
N PHE A 75 1.94 6.70 -2.14
CA PHE A 75 0.67 7.40 -2.23
C PHE A 75 -0.46 6.46 -1.85
N VAL A 76 -1.42 6.99 -1.13
CA VAL A 76 -2.67 6.31 -0.91
C VAL A 76 -3.80 7.26 -1.26
N GLY A 77 -4.67 6.82 -2.15
CA GLY A 77 -5.84 7.57 -2.55
C GLY A 77 -7.11 6.84 -2.15
N ALA A 78 -8.17 7.57 -1.89
CA ALA A 78 -9.46 6.98 -1.62
C ALA A 78 -10.04 6.39 -2.92
N GLY A 79 -10.40 5.11 -2.86
CA GLY A 79 -11.15 4.48 -3.92
C GLY A 79 -12.65 4.61 -3.68
N PRO A 80 -13.47 3.97 -4.53
CA PRO A 80 -14.92 3.98 -4.34
C PRO A 80 -15.30 3.41 -2.97
N THR A 81 -16.27 4.05 -2.33
CA THR A 81 -16.82 3.55 -1.07
C THR A 81 -17.96 2.59 -1.41
N LEU A 82 -17.85 1.36 -0.92
CA LEU A 82 -18.92 0.38 -1.06
C LEU A 82 -19.95 0.66 0.01
N LYS A 83 -21.19 0.93 -0.43
CA LYS A 83 -22.28 1.22 0.48
C LYS A 83 -23.10 -0.04 0.72
N ARG A 84 -23.32 -0.37 1.97
CA ARG A 84 -24.11 -1.51 2.38
C ARG A 84 -25.14 -1.07 3.40
N PHE A 85 -26.26 -1.76 3.43
CA PHE A 85 -27.30 -1.52 4.42
C PHE A 85 -27.50 -2.78 5.24
N ARG A 86 -27.58 -2.59 6.55
CA ARG A 86 -27.88 -3.69 7.47
C ARG A 86 -29.30 -3.48 8.01
N PRO A 87 -30.22 -4.43 7.79
CA PRO A 87 -31.54 -4.33 8.41
C PRO A 87 -31.39 -4.44 9.93
N MET A 88 -32.13 -3.61 10.63
CA MET A 88 -32.17 -3.59 12.09
C MET A 88 -33.54 -3.96 12.57
N ASP A 89 -33.67 -4.30 13.84
CA ASP A 89 -34.96 -4.47 14.50
C ASP A 89 -35.80 -3.21 14.25
N HIS A 90 -37.08 -3.34 14.10
CA HIS A 90 -38.02 -2.26 13.76
C HIS A 90 -37.96 -1.77 12.31
N GLY A 91 -37.37 -2.54 11.43
CA GLY A 91 -37.35 -2.21 10.00
C GLY A 91 -36.46 -1.07 9.57
N LYS A 92 -35.64 -0.56 10.46
CA LYS A 92 -34.66 0.48 10.10
C LYS A 92 -33.44 -0.16 9.48
N ALA A 93 -32.83 0.57 8.52
CA ALA A 93 -31.58 0.15 7.89
C ALA A 93 -30.47 1.14 8.23
N TYR A 94 -29.32 0.61 8.60
CA TYR A 94 -28.13 1.44 8.81
C TYR A 94 -27.18 1.28 7.62
N ARG A 95 -26.64 2.41 7.20
CA ARG A 95 -25.68 2.45 6.11
C ARG A 95 -24.29 2.07 6.62
N ILE A 96 -23.68 1.07 5.99
CA ILE A 96 -22.31 0.65 6.28
C ILE A 96 -21.44 1.05 5.10
N ASN A 97 -20.43 1.89 5.37
CA ASN A 97 -19.48 2.31 4.36
C ASN A 97 -18.25 1.40 4.39
N LYS A 98 -18.00 0.71 3.28
CA LYS A 98 -16.79 -0.10 3.11
C LYS A 98 -15.82 0.69 2.23
N ARG A 99 -14.83 1.29 2.87
CA ARG A 99 -13.85 2.12 2.16
C ARG A 99 -12.83 1.26 1.44
N THR A 100 -12.40 1.75 0.30
CA THR A 100 -11.30 1.13 -0.46
C THR A 100 -10.19 2.15 -0.64
N SER A 101 -9.01 1.65 -0.96
CA SER A 101 -7.84 2.48 -1.17
C SER A 101 -7.10 2.04 -2.42
N HIS A 102 -6.47 3.01 -3.08
CA HIS A 102 -5.52 2.75 -4.15
C HIS A 102 -4.13 3.07 -3.59
N ILE A 103 -3.25 2.09 -3.60
CA ILE A 103 -1.92 2.20 -3.01
C ILE A 103 -0.88 2.22 -4.12
N THR A 104 0.00 3.21 -4.11
CA THR A 104 1.10 3.33 -5.06
C THR A 104 2.41 3.38 -4.31
N VAL A 105 3.37 2.56 -4.71
CA VAL A 105 4.73 2.59 -4.17
C VAL A 105 5.68 2.80 -5.34
N VAL A 106 6.55 3.80 -5.21
CA VAL A 106 7.57 4.14 -6.20
C VAL A 106 8.93 3.89 -5.59
N VAL A 107 9.74 3.08 -6.25
CA VAL A 107 11.13 2.81 -5.84
C VAL A 107 12.08 3.43 -6.85
N LYS A 108 13.20 3.95 -6.35
CA LYS A 108 14.26 4.56 -7.16
C LYS A 108 15.60 4.02 -6.72
N GLU A 109 16.57 4.10 -7.62
CA GLU A 109 17.94 3.78 -7.31
C GLU A 109 18.61 4.98 -6.66
N ARG A 110 19.38 4.73 -5.58
CA ARG A 110 20.18 5.79 -4.97
C ARG A 110 21.41 6.06 -5.83
N ALA A 111 21.72 7.32 -5.94
CA ALA A 111 22.92 7.73 -6.68
C ALA A 111 24.20 7.37 -5.90
#